data_10fc7a2686df2d726c89755c434a3da6
#
_entry.id   10fc7a2686df2d726c89755c434a3da6
#
_cell.length_a   1.000
_cell.length_b   1.000
_cell.length_c   1.000
_cell.angle_alpha   90.00
_cell.angle_beta   90.00
_cell.angle_gamma   90.00
#
_symmetry.space_group_name_H-M   'P 1'
#
loop_
_entity.id
_entity.type
_entity.pdbx_description
1 polymer ?
#
loop_
_entity_poly.entity_id
_entity_poly.type
_entity_poly.pdbx_seq_one_letter_code
_entity_poly.pdbx_strand_id
1 'polypeptide(L)'
;MKHLFPIYGMCSILWLGACTPVATQPEKSLFMTQEDFPNLLNVKNVPEQSVDGDLNLFSDLGAWSGYALPVNQSRAFAGAFIGPMTMHGRGWIAQTLAQPTLVVNGEKYDLVRNMQTAKYLPGKLIQHFKDAQLEFTTELCFATSRTAFVRSVITNLSDTPLNVSLTWSGGVFEENTIASKVDKGVRFHCPFYGRRWGTNRQIITLRNEPPVDEVTATVLFHTADEVMTVGNDSLRVVEKSDYLLQSGKSYTSEYSQTLTLKGEETDKEYVAIKSIPFDQCFADNAQRWNQGLQRVLSADSPYMKENAYRNIAVKALMTLNSNWRTPAGDIFHGCSFPSYIGFIGGCWSWDAWQIASGNVYYNPEGAKSEMLSLFDYQAENGICLLYTSD
;
A
#
# COMPACT_ATOMS: atom_id res chain seq x y z
N MET A 1 61.74 -10.46 79.96
CA MET A 1 62.98 -9.87 79.41
C MET A 1 62.93 -10.00 77.91
N LYS A 2 63.02 -8.90 77.30
CA LYS A 2 62.87 -8.49 75.92
C LYS A 2 63.88 -9.15 74.99
N HIS A 3 63.46 -9.60 73.79
CA HIS A 3 64.33 -9.64 72.64
C HIS A 3 63.51 -9.18 71.38
N LEU A 4 63.88 -8.02 70.84
CA LEU A 4 63.49 -7.50 69.55
C LEU A 4 64.28 -8.24 68.44
N PHE A 5 63.60 -8.56 67.36
CA PHE A 5 64.20 -8.82 66.02
C PHE A 5 63.58 -7.90 64.97
N PRO A 6 64.36 -7.27 64.13
CA PRO A 6 63.86 -6.42 63.08
C PRO A 6 63.53 -7.27 61.87
N ILE A 7 62.32 -7.04 61.32
CA ILE A 7 61.89 -7.63 60.08
C ILE A 7 62.17 -6.61 58.96
N TYR A 8 63.04 -6.98 58.05
CA TYR A 8 63.26 -6.24 56.81
C TYR A 8 62.00 -6.40 55.90
N GLY A 9 61.32 -5.31 55.60
CA GLY A 9 60.23 -5.27 54.65
C GLY A 9 60.74 -5.22 53.21
N MET A 10 60.39 -6.23 52.44
CA MET A 10 60.60 -6.27 51.01
C MET A 10 59.36 -5.67 50.35
N CYS A 11 59.47 -4.46 49.75
CA CYS A 11 58.44 -3.77 49.07
C CYS A 11 58.29 -4.39 47.66
N SER A 12 57.28 -5.25 47.46
CA SER A 12 56.89 -5.74 46.16
C SER A 12 55.96 -4.72 45.48
N ILE A 13 56.46 -4.01 44.52
CA ILE A 13 55.64 -3.11 43.67
C ILE A 13 54.80 -3.99 42.74
N LEU A 14 53.52 -4.16 43.08
CA LEU A 14 52.50 -4.70 42.18
C LEU A 14 52.14 -3.64 41.16
N TRP A 15 52.56 -3.82 39.92
CA TRP A 15 52.02 -3.11 38.79
C TRP A 15 50.59 -3.56 38.54
N LEU A 16 49.61 -2.81 39.03
CA LEU A 16 48.21 -2.92 38.59
C LEU A 16 48.14 -2.27 37.22
N GLY A 17 48.20 -3.10 36.18
CA GLY A 17 47.82 -2.70 34.83
C GLY A 17 46.35 -2.30 34.86
N ALA A 18 46.06 -1.01 34.83
CA ALA A 18 44.72 -0.51 34.61
C ALA A 18 44.31 -0.89 33.16
N CYS A 19 43.49 -1.93 33.04
CA CYS A 19 42.70 -2.14 31.85
C CYS A 19 41.73 -0.95 31.73
N THR A 20 42.09 0.07 30.97
CA THR A 20 41.15 1.07 30.49
C THR A 20 40.10 0.31 29.67
N PRO A 21 38.81 0.37 30.03
CA PRO A 21 37.79 -0.14 29.15
C PRO A 21 37.90 0.65 27.85
N VAL A 22 38.15 -0.05 26.73
CA VAL A 22 38.00 0.51 25.39
C VAL A 22 36.53 0.93 25.36
N ALA A 23 36.29 2.23 25.40
CA ALA A 23 34.97 2.77 25.15
C ALA A 23 34.62 2.35 23.72
N THR A 24 33.84 1.29 23.61
CA THR A 24 33.13 0.98 22.36
C THR A 24 32.23 2.20 22.09
N GLN A 25 32.63 2.98 21.10
CA GLN A 25 31.73 4.02 20.59
C GLN A 25 30.40 3.31 20.32
N PRO A 26 29.26 3.87 20.74
CA PRO A 26 27.97 3.29 20.40
C PRO A 26 27.97 3.20 18.88
N GLU A 27 27.84 1.97 18.36
CA GLU A 27 27.62 1.72 16.94
C GLU A 27 26.49 2.68 16.54
N LYS A 28 26.79 3.59 15.60
CA LYS A 28 25.81 4.51 15.04
C LYS A 28 24.65 3.64 14.58
N SER A 29 23.52 3.67 15.29
CA SER A 29 22.34 2.90 14.89
C SER A 29 22.06 3.28 13.45
N LEU A 30 22.17 2.33 12.55
CA LEU A 30 21.92 2.55 11.12
C LEU A 30 20.45 2.94 11.02
N PHE A 31 20.19 4.23 10.80
CA PHE A 31 18.81 4.72 10.65
C PHE A 31 18.32 4.28 9.27
N MET A 32 17.63 3.13 9.22
CA MET A 32 17.04 2.59 8.00
C MET A 32 15.62 3.13 7.82
N THR A 33 15.26 3.41 6.60
CA THR A 33 13.97 3.96 6.19
C THR A 33 13.25 3.01 5.23
N GLN A 34 12.02 3.31 4.86
CA GLN A 34 11.28 2.56 3.86
C GLN A 34 12.04 2.43 2.52
N GLU A 35 12.88 3.41 2.16
CA GLU A 35 13.64 3.41 0.90
C GLU A 35 14.73 2.32 0.86
N ASP A 36 15.15 1.80 2.01
CA ASP A 36 16.16 0.75 2.11
C ASP A 36 15.61 -0.67 1.82
N PHE A 37 14.28 -0.81 1.69
CA PHE A 37 13.61 -2.11 1.57
C PHE A 37 12.74 -2.24 0.30
N PRO A 38 13.27 -2.01 -0.90
CA PRO A 38 12.49 -2.10 -2.11
C PRO A 38 12.19 -3.56 -2.50
N ASN A 39 10.97 -3.81 -2.97
CA ASN A 39 10.56 -5.05 -3.63
C ASN A 39 10.74 -6.34 -2.79
N LEU A 40 10.60 -6.27 -1.46
CA LEU A 40 10.65 -7.46 -0.61
C LEU A 40 9.46 -8.41 -0.88
N LEU A 41 8.35 -7.88 -1.39
CA LEU A 41 7.21 -8.61 -1.92
C LEU A 41 7.06 -8.27 -3.40
N ASN A 42 6.71 -9.28 -4.21
CA ASN A 42 6.40 -9.05 -5.61
C ASN A 42 4.90 -8.72 -5.75
N VAL A 43 4.60 -7.48 -6.08
CA VAL A 43 3.24 -6.99 -6.35
C VAL A 43 3.08 -6.53 -7.80
N LYS A 44 3.80 -7.13 -8.73
CA LYS A 44 3.70 -6.82 -10.16
C LYS A 44 2.70 -7.76 -10.82
N ASN A 45 1.58 -7.19 -11.23
CA ASN A 45 0.45 -7.93 -11.80
C ASN A 45 -0.31 -7.08 -12.81
N VAL A 46 -1.06 -7.73 -13.69
CA VAL A 46 -2.13 -7.13 -14.50
C VAL A 46 -3.23 -8.18 -14.66
N PRO A 47 -4.40 -7.97 -14.06
CA PRO A 47 -5.52 -8.89 -14.22
C PRO A 47 -6.09 -8.82 -15.65
N GLU A 48 -6.46 -9.94 -16.21
CA GLU A 48 -7.19 -10.01 -17.48
C GLU A 48 -8.71 -9.98 -17.26
N GLN A 49 -9.15 -10.42 -16.06
CA GLN A 49 -10.55 -10.51 -15.69
C GLN A 49 -10.76 -10.07 -14.23
N SER A 50 -12.00 -9.68 -13.92
CA SER A 50 -12.37 -9.30 -12.55
C SER A 50 -12.18 -10.41 -11.51
N VAL A 51 -12.13 -11.68 -11.95
CA VAL A 51 -12.03 -12.86 -11.09
C VAL A 51 -10.61 -13.40 -10.90
N ASP A 52 -9.61 -12.76 -11.52
CA ASP A 52 -8.22 -13.20 -11.38
C ASP A 52 -7.76 -13.04 -9.92
N GLY A 53 -7.58 -14.19 -9.23
CA GLY A 53 -7.39 -14.24 -7.78
C GLY A 53 -5.95 -14.47 -7.33
N ASP A 54 -5.06 -14.97 -8.20
CA ASP A 54 -3.72 -15.40 -7.83
C ASP A 54 -2.66 -14.28 -7.90
N LEU A 55 -3.07 -13.05 -7.58
CA LEU A 55 -2.26 -11.86 -7.77
C LEU A 55 -1.96 -11.16 -6.44
N ASN A 56 -0.68 -10.96 -6.15
CA ASN A 56 -0.26 -10.22 -4.95
C ASN A 56 -0.56 -8.72 -5.08
N LEU A 57 -0.91 -8.11 -3.96
CA LEU A 57 -1.33 -6.72 -3.86
C LEU A 57 -0.59 -5.97 -2.77
N PHE A 58 -0.50 -4.66 -2.95
CA PHE A 58 -0.24 -3.71 -1.88
C PHE A 58 -1.57 -3.21 -1.30
N SER A 59 -1.72 -3.34 0.01
CA SER A 59 -2.78 -2.73 0.81
C SER A 59 -2.18 -2.19 2.10
N ASP A 60 -2.77 -1.16 2.68
CA ASP A 60 -2.29 -0.52 3.91
C ASP A 60 -3.43 0.13 4.67
N LEU A 61 -3.21 0.58 5.92
CA LEU A 61 -4.20 1.21 6.80
C LEU A 61 -5.49 0.39 6.99
N GLY A 62 -5.42 -0.92 6.82
CA GLY A 62 -6.58 -1.80 6.91
C GLY A 62 -7.59 -1.61 5.78
N ALA A 63 -7.12 -1.17 4.61
CA ALA A 63 -7.98 -0.91 3.48
C ALA A 63 -8.60 -2.19 2.92
N TRP A 64 -9.85 -2.08 2.49
CA TRP A 64 -10.58 -3.13 1.80
C TRP A 64 -10.30 -3.18 0.29
N SER A 65 -9.31 -2.44 -0.13
CA SER A 65 -8.81 -2.41 -1.50
C SER A 65 -7.29 -2.62 -1.55
N GLY A 66 -6.83 -3.04 -2.73
CA GLY A 66 -5.39 -3.19 -2.98
C GLY A 66 -5.03 -2.83 -4.41
N TYR A 67 -3.75 -2.53 -4.58
CA TYR A 67 -3.17 -2.12 -5.85
C TYR A 67 -1.92 -2.92 -6.18
N ALA A 68 -1.56 -2.95 -7.46
CA ALA A 68 -0.34 -3.58 -7.92
C ALA A 68 0.45 -2.63 -8.85
N LEU A 69 1.71 -2.98 -9.09
CA LEU A 69 2.51 -2.39 -10.14
C LEU A 69 2.30 -3.15 -11.46
N PRO A 70 2.39 -2.49 -12.61
CA PRO A 70 2.36 -3.19 -13.89
C PRO A 70 3.56 -4.13 -14.03
N VAL A 71 3.36 -5.26 -14.69
CA VAL A 71 4.47 -6.14 -15.09
C VAL A 71 5.31 -5.47 -16.17
N ASN A 72 6.61 -5.72 -16.17
CA ASN A 72 7.54 -5.10 -17.12
C ASN A 72 7.19 -5.35 -18.59
N GLN A 73 6.46 -6.43 -18.88
CA GLN A 73 6.04 -6.82 -20.23
C GLN A 73 4.76 -6.12 -20.67
N SER A 74 3.99 -5.58 -19.75
CA SER A 74 2.73 -4.89 -20.07
C SER A 74 2.98 -3.42 -20.39
N ARG A 75 3.38 -3.16 -21.63
CA ARG A 75 3.60 -1.81 -22.15
C ARG A 75 2.38 -0.90 -22.03
N ALA A 76 1.19 -1.49 -21.93
CA ALA A 76 -0.06 -0.76 -21.88
C ALA A 76 -0.25 0.05 -20.57
N PHE A 77 0.36 -0.39 -19.46
CA PHE A 77 0.07 0.17 -18.14
C PHE A 77 1.24 0.92 -17.48
N ALA A 78 2.29 1.27 -18.24
CA ALA A 78 3.39 2.08 -17.71
C ALA A 78 2.87 3.42 -17.17
N GLY A 79 3.24 3.75 -15.93
CA GLY A 79 2.80 4.96 -15.23
C GLY A 79 1.45 4.85 -14.52
N ALA A 80 0.71 3.74 -14.71
CA ALA A 80 -0.53 3.47 -13.98
C ALA A 80 -0.28 2.57 -12.77
N PHE A 81 -1.18 2.65 -11.77
CA PHE A 81 -1.30 1.62 -10.74
C PHE A 81 -2.43 0.66 -11.13
N ILE A 82 -2.15 -0.63 -11.02
CA ILE A 82 -3.10 -1.69 -11.37
C ILE A 82 -4.11 -1.85 -10.25
N GLY A 83 -5.38 -1.87 -10.59
CA GLY A 83 -6.48 -1.97 -9.64
C GLY A 83 -7.46 -0.79 -9.69
N PRO A 84 -8.29 -0.65 -8.64
CA PRO A 84 -8.27 -1.42 -7.38
C PRO A 84 -8.82 -2.84 -7.52
N MET A 85 -8.33 -3.74 -6.67
CA MET A 85 -9.02 -4.97 -6.32
C MET A 85 -9.77 -4.75 -5.01
N THR A 86 -11.01 -5.25 -4.89
CA THR A 86 -11.70 -5.29 -3.61
C THR A 86 -11.39 -6.57 -2.85
N MET A 87 -11.08 -6.43 -1.56
CA MET A 87 -10.90 -7.56 -0.66
C MET A 87 -12.25 -8.17 -0.22
N HIS A 88 -13.33 -7.39 -0.32
CA HIS A 88 -14.69 -7.87 -0.20
C HIS A 88 -15.12 -8.54 -1.50
N GLY A 89 -15.57 -9.80 -1.45
CA GLY A 89 -15.97 -10.57 -2.63
C GLY A 89 -14.86 -10.89 -3.64
N ARG A 90 -13.64 -10.45 -3.42
CA ARG A 90 -12.42 -10.75 -4.21
C ARG A 90 -12.56 -10.52 -5.69
N GLY A 91 -12.59 -9.30 -6.09
CA GLY A 91 -12.67 -8.97 -7.50
C GLY A 91 -11.87 -7.73 -7.82
N TRP A 92 -11.24 -7.76 -8.98
CA TRP A 92 -10.70 -6.57 -9.58
C TRP A 92 -11.83 -5.70 -10.09
N ILE A 93 -11.87 -4.48 -9.63
CA ILE A 93 -12.82 -3.47 -10.11
C ILE A 93 -12.39 -3.00 -11.49
N ALA A 94 -11.08 -2.85 -11.69
CA ALA A 94 -10.48 -2.33 -12.92
C ALA A 94 -9.10 -2.98 -13.16
N GLN A 95 -8.63 -2.92 -14.41
CA GLN A 95 -7.19 -3.05 -14.63
C GLN A 95 -6.47 -1.80 -14.12
N THR A 96 -6.99 -0.61 -14.44
CA THR A 96 -6.59 0.65 -13.83
C THR A 96 -7.71 1.68 -14.01
N LEU A 97 -7.85 2.57 -13.03
CA LEU A 97 -8.76 3.71 -13.10
C LEU A 97 -8.07 4.99 -13.61
N ALA A 98 -6.73 4.98 -13.76
CA ALA A 98 -6.00 6.14 -14.27
C ALA A 98 -4.71 5.71 -14.99
N GLN A 99 -4.82 5.54 -16.30
CA GLN A 99 -3.71 5.30 -17.21
C GLN A 99 -3.23 6.63 -17.79
N PRO A 100 -1.96 7.04 -17.58
CA PRO A 100 -1.45 8.28 -18.14
C PRO A 100 -1.17 8.15 -19.64
N THR A 101 -1.46 9.22 -20.36
CA THR A 101 -0.91 9.52 -21.69
C THR A 101 -0.23 10.87 -21.59
N LEU A 102 1.09 10.86 -21.70
CA LEU A 102 1.92 12.07 -21.67
C LEU A 102 2.38 12.39 -23.09
N VAL A 103 2.17 13.64 -23.50
CA VAL A 103 2.61 14.19 -24.78
C VAL A 103 3.58 15.34 -24.49
N VAL A 104 4.72 15.36 -25.17
CA VAL A 104 5.76 16.38 -25.01
C VAL A 104 6.09 16.95 -26.37
N ASN A 105 5.93 18.25 -26.57
CA ASN A 105 6.13 18.95 -27.82
C ASN A 105 5.39 18.31 -29.02
N GLY A 106 4.15 17.81 -28.76
CA GLY A 106 3.30 17.17 -29.76
C GLY A 106 3.55 15.67 -29.99
N GLU A 107 4.60 15.09 -29.38
CA GLU A 107 4.93 13.67 -29.51
C GLU A 107 4.57 12.90 -28.24
N LYS A 108 4.04 11.67 -28.40
CA LYS A 108 3.73 10.80 -27.24
C LYS A 108 5.04 10.37 -26.56
N TYR A 109 5.16 10.66 -25.27
CA TYR A 109 6.28 10.25 -24.45
C TYR A 109 6.22 8.74 -24.17
N ASP A 110 7.28 8.02 -24.51
CA ASP A 110 7.37 6.57 -24.33
C ASP A 110 7.77 6.23 -22.88
N LEU A 111 6.76 6.07 -22.02
CA LEU A 111 6.96 5.68 -20.61
C LEU A 111 7.65 4.33 -20.47
N VAL A 112 7.44 3.37 -21.39
CA VAL A 112 8.05 2.04 -21.29
C VAL A 112 9.54 2.11 -21.54
N ARG A 113 9.95 2.83 -22.59
CA ARG A 113 11.36 3.00 -22.95
C ARG A 113 12.13 3.76 -21.86
N ASN A 114 11.48 4.75 -21.24
CA ASN A 114 12.10 5.66 -20.28
C ASN A 114 11.94 5.21 -18.82
N MET A 115 11.37 4.01 -18.55
CA MET A 115 11.23 3.48 -17.22
C MET A 115 12.59 3.20 -16.59
N GLN A 116 12.84 3.83 -15.45
CA GLN A 116 14.04 3.60 -14.64
C GLN A 116 13.75 2.56 -13.55
N THR A 117 12.67 2.74 -12.80
CA THR A 117 12.31 1.84 -11.70
C THR A 117 10.78 1.74 -11.52
N ALA A 118 10.35 0.56 -11.05
CA ALA A 118 9.03 0.35 -10.46
C ALA A 118 9.24 -0.43 -9.17
N LYS A 119 8.90 0.18 -8.02
CA LYS A 119 9.22 -0.34 -6.69
C LYS A 119 7.97 -0.41 -5.81
N TYR A 120 7.87 -1.50 -5.06
CA TYR A 120 7.08 -1.57 -3.86
C TYR A 120 7.99 -1.31 -2.66
N LEU A 121 7.73 -0.23 -1.96
CA LEU A 121 8.38 0.15 -0.70
C LEU A 121 7.42 -0.09 0.46
N PRO A 122 7.88 -0.29 1.69
CA PRO A 122 6.99 -0.31 2.84
C PRO A 122 6.08 0.92 2.84
N GLY A 123 4.77 0.72 2.63
CA GLY A 123 3.75 1.76 2.65
C GLY A 123 3.47 2.51 1.35
N LYS A 124 4.18 2.25 0.25
CA LYS A 124 3.89 2.90 -1.02
C LYS A 124 4.33 2.13 -2.26
N LEU A 125 3.67 2.40 -3.37
CA LEU A 125 4.12 2.02 -4.71
C LEU A 125 4.70 3.25 -5.40
N ILE A 126 5.77 3.08 -6.17
CA ILE A 126 6.41 4.16 -6.92
C ILE A 126 6.88 3.68 -8.29
N GLN A 127 6.72 4.52 -9.32
CA GLN A 127 7.30 4.34 -10.64
C GLN A 127 8.05 5.61 -11.04
N HIS A 128 9.20 5.43 -11.66
CA HIS A 128 10.07 6.51 -12.09
C HIS A 128 10.50 6.32 -13.54
N PHE A 129 10.36 7.37 -14.35
CA PHE A 129 10.64 7.43 -15.77
C PHE A 129 11.52 8.65 -16.04
N LYS A 130 12.53 8.50 -16.88
CA LYS A 130 13.47 9.59 -17.14
C LYS A 130 14.16 9.43 -18.47
N ASP A 131 14.34 10.53 -19.17
CA ASP A 131 15.27 10.69 -20.27
C ASP A 131 16.10 11.99 -20.10
N ALA A 132 16.72 12.47 -21.18
CA ALA A 132 17.53 13.68 -21.13
C ALA A 132 16.71 14.98 -20.94
N GLN A 133 15.43 14.97 -21.32
CA GLN A 133 14.58 16.16 -21.34
C GLN A 133 13.57 16.21 -20.19
N LEU A 134 13.08 15.06 -19.75
CA LEU A 134 11.95 14.98 -18.84
C LEU A 134 12.11 13.86 -17.82
N GLU A 135 11.63 14.14 -16.60
CA GLU A 135 11.46 13.17 -15.55
C GLU A 135 9.98 13.09 -15.17
N PHE A 136 9.44 11.87 -15.10
CA PHE A 136 8.09 11.60 -14.62
C PHE A 136 8.14 10.60 -13.47
N THR A 137 7.59 10.97 -12.33
CA THR A 137 7.47 10.09 -11.16
C THR A 137 6.02 10.00 -10.75
N THR A 138 5.54 8.79 -10.43
CA THR A 138 4.21 8.59 -9.87
C THR A 138 4.30 7.69 -8.65
N GLU A 139 3.57 8.06 -7.58
CA GLU A 139 3.56 7.32 -6.31
C GLU A 139 2.13 7.18 -5.77
N LEU A 140 1.86 6.06 -5.10
CA LEU A 140 0.59 5.74 -4.48
C LEU A 140 0.81 5.33 -3.04
N CYS A 141 0.06 5.94 -2.10
CA CYS A 141 -0.10 5.49 -0.72
C CYS A 141 -1.57 5.57 -0.29
N PHE A 142 -1.91 4.92 0.81
CA PHE A 142 -3.25 5.03 1.39
C PHE A 142 -3.35 6.25 2.30
N ALA A 143 -4.41 7.04 2.11
CA ALA A 143 -4.77 8.18 2.96
C ALA A 143 -5.70 7.74 4.10
N THR A 144 -6.59 6.79 3.81
CA THR A 144 -7.52 6.18 4.76
C THR A 144 -7.67 4.69 4.46
N SER A 145 -8.49 3.99 5.25
CA SER A 145 -8.86 2.60 4.97
C SER A 145 -9.80 2.43 3.75
N ARG A 146 -10.21 3.51 3.12
CA ARG A 146 -11.08 3.49 1.93
C ARG A 146 -10.49 4.21 0.73
N THR A 147 -9.45 5.02 0.93
CA THR A 147 -8.94 5.91 -0.12
C THR A 147 -7.42 5.81 -0.26
N ALA A 148 -6.97 5.59 -1.49
CA ALA A 148 -5.59 5.76 -1.90
C ALA A 148 -5.39 7.11 -2.59
N PHE A 149 -4.27 7.78 -2.29
CA PHE A 149 -3.81 8.99 -2.96
C PHE A 149 -2.73 8.65 -3.96
N VAL A 150 -2.80 9.29 -5.12
CA VAL A 150 -1.76 9.20 -6.15
C VAL A 150 -1.27 10.58 -6.50
N ARG A 151 0.04 10.73 -6.50
CA ARG A 151 0.74 11.94 -6.93
C ARG A 151 1.64 11.60 -8.09
N SER A 152 1.57 12.41 -9.14
CA SER A 152 2.44 12.30 -10.30
C SER A 152 3.13 13.64 -10.55
N VAL A 153 4.45 13.61 -10.71
CA VAL A 153 5.27 14.82 -10.90
C VAL A 153 5.97 14.71 -12.25
N ILE A 154 5.82 15.74 -13.07
CA ILE A 154 6.51 15.91 -14.35
C ILE A 154 7.50 17.05 -14.19
N THR A 155 8.79 16.78 -14.41
CA THR A 155 9.86 17.78 -14.29
C THR A 155 10.54 17.99 -15.64
N ASN A 156 10.64 19.23 -16.08
CA ASN A 156 11.43 19.59 -17.24
C ASN A 156 12.92 19.66 -16.88
N LEU A 157 13.71 18.74 -17.42
CA LEU A 157 15.17 18.67 -17.21
C LEU A 157 15.97 19.39 -18.31
N SER A 158 15.29 19.82 -19.38
CA SER A 158 15.95 20.50 -20.50
C SER A 158 16.19 22.00 -20.20
N ASP A 159 17.06 22.63 -20.97
CA ASP A 159 17.37 24.05 -20.87
C ASP A 159 16.29 24.95 -21.51
N THR A 160 15.30 24.36 -22.16
CA THR A 160 14.20 25.06 -22.87
C THR A 160 12.85 24.69 -22.31
N PRO A 161 11.84 25.56 -22.41
CA PRO A 161 10.47 25.21 -22.07
C PRO A 161 9.97 24.03 -22.93
N LEU A 162 9.17 23.14 -22.31
CA LEU A 162 8.50 22.01 -22.98
C LEU A 162 6.99 22.26 -22.99
N ASN A 163 6.34 22.00 -24.15
CA ASN A 163 4.91 21.94 -24.19
C ASN A 163 4.44 20.55 -23.77
N VAL A 164 3.69 20.46 -22.67
CA VAL A 164 3.29 19.20 -22.04
C VAL A 164 1.78 19.08 -22.01
N SER A 165 1.25 17.95 -22.48
CA SER A 165 -0.15 17.58 -22.27
C SER A 165 -0.21 16.24 -21.51
N LEU A 166 -1.04 16.18 -20.47
CA LEU A 166 -1.29 14.98 -19.69
C LEU A 166 -2.78 14.66 -19.72
N THR A 167 -3.10 13.43 -20.08
CA THR A 167 -4.46 12.89 -20.01
C THR A 167 -4.45 11.57 -19.22
N TRP A 168 -5.56 11.31 -18.52
CA TRP A 168 -5.79 10.05 -17.83
C TRP A 168 -6.97 9.34 -18.48
N SER A 169 -6.93 8.01 -18.54
CA SER A 169 -8.03 7.17 -18.96
C SER A 169 -8.12 5.93 -18.08
N GLY A 170 -9.33 5.42 -17.89
CA GLY A 170 -9.55 4.22 -17.09
C GLY A 170 -10.94 3.69 -17.26
N GLY A 171 -11.17 2.48 -16.78
CA GLY A 171 -12.46 1.83 -16.84
C GLY A 171 -12.54 0.65 -15.90
N VAL A 172 -13.76 0.19 -15.68
CA VAL A 172 -14.08 -0.95 -14.80
C VAL A 172 -14.39 -2.20 -15.61
N PHE A 173 -14.22 -3.37 -15.00
CA PHE A 173 -14.47 -4.65 -15.66
C PHE A 173 -15.95 -4.98 -15.82
N GLU A 174 -16.80 -4.45 -14.92
CA GLU A 174 -18.21 -4.86 -14.88
C GLU A 174 -19.05 -3.97 -15.78
N GLU A 175 -19.61 -4.56 -16.85
CA GLU A 175 -20.41 -3.90 -17.87
C GLU A 175 -21.72 -3.29 -17.34
N ASN A 176 -22.29 -3.89 -16.27
CA ASN A 176 -23.51 -3.39 -15.63
C ASN A 176 -23.26 -2.27 -14.61
N THR A 177 -22.09 -1.69 -14.65
CA THR A 177 -21.73 -0.54 -13.82
C THR A 177 -22.53 0.69 -14.23
N ILE A 178 -22.82 1.54 -13.23
CA ILE A 178 -23.44 2.84 -13.45
C ILE A 178 -22.43 3.93 -13.09
N ALA A 179 -21.96 4.64 -14.11
CA ALA A 179 -21.10 5.80 -13.91
C ALA A 179 -21.91 7.07 -13.67
N SER A 180 -21.49 7.88 -12.72
CA SER A 180 -22.01 9.21 -12.46
C SER A 180 -20.87 10.22 -12.30
N LYS A 181 -21.04 11.42 -12.85
CA LYS A 181 -20.08 12.50 -12.66
C LYS A 181 -20.25 13.09 -11.26
N VAL A 182 -19.13 13.31 -10.56
CA VAL A 182 -19.07 13.97 -9.26
C VAL A 182 -17.98 15.01 -9.31
N ASP A 183 -18.25 16.27 -8.96
CA ASP A 183 -17.29 17.38 -8.96
C ASP A 183 -16.18 17.20 -10.02
N LYS A 184 -14.92 17.01 -9.59
CA LYS A 184 -13.76 16.72 -10.45
C LYS A 184 -13.49 15.21 -10.59
N GLY A 185 -14.52 14.39 -10.72
CA GLY A 185 -14.35 12.94 -10.78
C GLY A 185 -15.51 12.15 -11.34
N VAL A 186 -15.35 10.84 -11.25
CA VAL A 186 -16.36 9.86 -11.67
C VAL A 186 -16.55 8.86 -10.53
N ARG A 187 -17.81 8.54 -10.27
CA ARG A 187 -18.24 7.50 -9.33
C ARG A 187 -18.82 6.34 -10.15
N PHE A 188 -18.34 5.13 -9.89
CA PHE A 188 -18.81 3.90 -10.50
C PHE A 188 -19.51 3.06 -9.43
N HIS A 189 -20.77 2.74 -9.64
CA HIS A 189 -21.52 1.76 -8.85
C HIS A 189 -21.36 0.40 -9.52
N CYS A 190 -20.53 -0.46 -8.97
CA CYS A 190 -20.15 -1.74 -9.53
C CYS A 190 -20.91 -2.87 -8.83
N PRO A 191 -21.84 -3.56 -9.49
CA PRO A 191 -22.54 -4.71 -8.92
C PRO A 191 -21.59 -5.91 -8.77
N PHE A 192 -21.77 -6.69 -7.69
CA PHE A 192 -21.11 -7.96 -7.47
C PHE A 192 -22.09 -9.10 -7.62
N TYR A 193 -21.71 -10.06 -8.45
CA TYR A 193 -22.51 -11.27 -8.69
C TYR A 193 -21.97 -12.43 -7.88
N GLY A 194 -22.88 -13.33 -7.47
CA GLY A 194 -22.53 -14.58 -6.81
C GLY A 194 -21.54 -15.39 -7.66
N ARG A 195 -20.72 -16.19 -7.01
CA ARG A 195 -19.69 -17.03 -7.66
C ARG A 195 -19.77 -18.45 -7.13
N ARG A 196 -19.48 -19.42 -8.00
CA ARG A 196 -19.34 -20.82 -7.61
C ARG A 196 -18.14 -21.45 -8.29
N TRP A 197 -17.63 -22.52 -7.69
CA TRP A 197 -16.61 -23.34 -8.31
C TRP A 197 -17.22 -24.21 -9.40
N GLY A 198 -16.65 -24.16 -10.60
CA GLY A 198 -16.95 -25.08 -11.68
C GLY A 198 -16.18 -26.41 -11.55
N THR A 199 -16.48 -27.36 -12.43
CA THR A 199 -15.88 -28.71 -12.43
C THR A 199 -14.36 -28.73 -12.54
N ASN A 200 -13.77 -27.75 -13.19
CA ASN A 200 -12.33 -27.63 -13.41
C ASN A 200 -11.66 -26.62 -12.45
N ARG A 201 -12.23 -26.39 -11.27
CA ARG A 201 -11.79 -25.37 -10.29
C ARG A 201 -11.80 -23.93 -10.85
N GLN A 202 -12.49 -23.69 -11.97
CA GLN A 202 -12.71 -22.34 -12.46
C GLN A 202 -13.79 -21.64 -11.65
N ILE A 203 -13.64 -20.34 -11.47
CA ILE A 203 -14.68 -19.51 -10.83
C ILE A 203 -15.72 -19.15 -11.90
N ILE A 204 -16.97 -19.48 -11.64
CA ILE A 204 -18.12 -19.14 -12.50
C ILE A 204 -18.86 -17.99 -11.83
N THR A 205 -18.98 -16.85 -12.50
CA THR A 205 -19.78 -15.71 -12.06
C THR A 205 -21.23 -15.89 -12.50
N LEU A 206 -22.17 -15.77 -11.56
CA LEU A 206 -23.60 -16.01 -11.77
C LEU A 206 -24.32 -14.74 -12.25
N ARG A 207 -23.96 -14.23 -13.43
CA ARG A 207 -24.51 -12.97 -13.98
C ARG A 207 -25.99 -13.02 -14.37
N ASN A 208 -26.57 -14.21 -14.43
CA ASN A 208 -28.01 -14.42 -14.70
C ASN A 208 -28.84 -14.30 -13.40
N GLU A 209 -28.21 -14.18 -12.25
CA GLU A 209 -28.86 -13.97 -10.95
C GLU A 209 -28.70 -12.49 -10.54
N PRO A 210 -29.54 -11.97 -9.66
CA PRO A 210 -29.37 -10.63 -9.13
C PRO A 210 -27.99 -10.46 -8.47
N PRO A 211 -27.41 -9.23 -8.49
CA PRO A 211 -26.19 -8.94 -7.74
C PRO A 211 -26.38 -9.26 -6.25
N VAL A 212 -25.41 -9.93 -5.65
CA VAL A 212 -25.41 -10.27 -4.23
C VAL A 212 -24.88 -9.10 -3.39
N ASP A 213 -24.08 -8.25 -4.00
CA ASP A 213 -23.48 -7.09 -3.34
C ASP A 213 -23.10 -6.00 -4.35
N GLU A 214 -22.60 -4.88 -3.85
CA GLU A 214 -22.11 -3.77 -4.66
C GLU A 214 -20.93 -3.07 -3.98
N VAL A 215 -20.02 -2.52 -4.78
CA VAL A 215 -19.01 -1.56 -4.31
C VAL A 215 -19.10 -0.28 -5.12
N THR A 216 -18.79 0.82 -4.46
CA THR A 216 -18.70 2.13 -5.12
C THR A 216 -17.24 2.53 -5.23
N ALA A 217 -16.75 2.66 -6.48
CA ALA A 217 -15.42 3.18 -6.77
C ALA A 217 -15.53 4.63 -7.24
N THR A 218 -14.84 5.55 -6.54
CA THR A 218 -14.83 6.99 -6.90
C THR A 218 -13.41 7.42 -7.20
N VAL A 219 -13.20 8.07 -8.35
CA VAL A 219 -11.91 8.68 -8.70
C VAL A 219 -12.09 10.18 -8.82
N LEU A 220 -11.26 10.94 -8.07
CA LEU A 220 -11.28 12.40 -8.07
C LEU A 220 -9.92 12.94 -8.53
N PHE A 221 -9.92 13.79 -9.54
CA PHE A 221 -8.73 14.43 -10.09
C PHE A 221 -8.66 15.88 -9.60
N HIS A 222 -7.88 16.11 -8.56
CA HIS A 222 -7.87 17.39 -7.82
C HIS A 222 -7.30 18.54 -8.65
N THR A 223 -6.42 18.25 -9.59
CA THR A 223 -5.69 19.23 -10.41
C THR A 223 -6.15 19.29 -11.88
N ALA A 224 -7.05 18.39 -12.30
CA ALA A 224 -7.48 18.28 -13.69
C ALA A 224 -8.30 19.49 -14.17
N ASP A 225 -8.13 19.81 -15.44
CA ASP A 225 -8.91 20.85 -16.13
C ASP A 225 -10.32 20.34 -16.48
N GLU A 226 -10.42 19.06 -16.93
CA GLU A 226 -11.71 18.48 -17.34
C GLU A 226 -11.77 16.98 -17.02
N VAL A 227 -12.93 16.53 -16.51
CA VAL A 227 -13.25 15.12 -16.26
C VAL A 227 -14.56 14.75 -16.94
N MET A 228 -14.56 13.66 -17.68
CA MET A 228 -15.74 13.17 -18.41
C MET A 228 -15.90 11.66 -18.27
N THR A 229 -17.15 11.18 -18.27
CA THR A 229 -17.48 9.77 -18.43
C THR A 229 -17.48 9.40 -19.92
N VAL A 230 -17.08 8.15 -20.19
CA VAL A 230 -17.17 7.55 -21.51
C VAL A 230 -18.00 6.28 -21.37
N GLY A 231 -19.30 6.38 -21.71
CA GLY A 231 -20.23 5.31 -21.38
C GLY A 231 -20.50 5.19 -19.87
N ASN A 232 -20.85 3.98 -19.42
CA ASN A 232 -21.14 3.67 -18.02
C ASN A 232 -19.99 3.01 -17.28
N ASP A 233 -18.90 2.66 -17.96
CA ASP A 233 -17.82 1.81 -17.46
C ASP A 233 -16.45 2.47 -17.50
N SER A 234 -16.32 3.66 -18.08
CA SER A 234 -15.02 4.28 -18.30
C SER A 234 -15.02 5.80 -18.12
N LEU A 235 -13.82 6.34 -17.97
CA LEU A 235 -13.57 7.77 -17.83
C LEU A 235 -12.40 8.23 -18.71
N ARG A 236 -12.43 9.50 -19.05
CA ARG A 236 -11.33 10.25 -19.66
C ARG A 236 -11.17 11.58 -18.95
N VAL A 237 -9.93 11.95 -18.72
CA VAL A 237 -9.58 13.18 -18.02
C VAL A 237 -8.54 13.94 -18.81
N VAL A 238 -8.80 15.22 -19.01
CA VAL A 238 -7.79 16.17 -19.46
C VAL A 238 -7.19 16.81 -18.21
N GLU A 239 -6.00 16.34 -17.82
CA GLU A 239 -5.28 16.90 -16.67
C GLU A 239 -4.73 18.27 -17.01
N LYS A 240 -3.97 18.33 -18.12
CA LYS A 240 -3.47 19.55 -18.72
C LYS A 240 -3.40 19.40 -20.23
N SER A 241 -3.70 20.48 -20.95
CA SER A 241 -3.55 20.57 -22.39
C SER A 241 -2.62 21.74 -22.73
N ASP A 242 -1.60 21.47 -23.54
CA ASP A 242 -0.67 22.49 -24.04
C ASP A 242 -0.03 23.37 -22.94
N TYR A 243 0.32 22.74 -21.81
CA TYR A 243 0.93 23.42 -20.67
C TYR A 243 2.41 23.69 -20.92
N LEU A 244 2.81 24.96 -20.92
CA LEU A 244 4.21 25.36 -21.11
C LEU A 244 5.00 25.18 -19.80
N LEU A 245 5.71 24.06 -19.66
CA LEU A 245 6.53 23.73 -18.51
C LEU A 245 7.94 24.35 -18.68
N GLN A 246 8.23 25.36 -17.90
CA GLN A 246 9.53 26.05 -17.95
C GLN A 246 10.69 25.15 -17.57
N SER A 247 11.90 25.46 -18.05
CA SER A 247 13.14 24.77 -17.71
C SER A 247 13.33 24.66 -16.18
N GLY A 248 13.67 23.47 -15.70
CA GLY A 248 13.87 23.17 -14.28
C GLY A 248 12.62 23.26 -13.40
N LYS A 249 11.42 23.43 -13.99
CA LYS A 249 10.15 23.46 -13.23
C LYS A 249 9.43 22.14 -13.31
N SER A 250 8.53 21.92 -12.33
CA SER A 250 7.70 20.74 -12.23
C SER A 250 6.22 21.08 -12.27
N TYR A 251 5.43 20.18 -12.83
CA TYR A 251 3.98 20.14 -12.71
C TYR A 251 3.58 18.92 -11.89
N THR A 252 2.66 19.09 -10.95
CA THR A 252 2.15 18.01 -10.10
C THR A 252 0.67 17.76 -10.43
N SER A 253 0.35 16.50 -10.73
CA SER A 253 -1.01 15.98 -10.86
C SER A 253 -1.34 15.14 -9.63
N GLU A 254 -2.51 15.37 -9.05
CA GLU A 254 -2.97 14.68 -7.84
C GLU A 254 -4.38 14.14 -8.04
N TYR A 255 -4.56 12.84 -7.74
CA TYR A 255 -5.87 12.21 -7.73
C TYR A 255 -6.02 11.22 -6.59
N SER A 256 -7.28 10.95 -6.24
CA SER A 256 -7.64 9.97 -5.21
C SER A 256 -8.54 8.87 -5.79
N GLN A 257 -8.39 7.67 -5.27
CA GLN A 257 -9.23 6.52 -5.59
C GLN A 257 -9.85 5.99 -4.30
N THR A 258 -11.15 6.10 -4.18
CA THR A 258 -11.93 5.67 -3.03
C THR A 258 -12.74 4.44 -3.37
N LEU A 259 -12.71 3.42 -2.51
CA LEU A 259 -13.56 2.25 -2.62
C LEU A 259 -14.39 2.11 -1.34
N THR A 260 -15.71 2.24 -1.45
CA THR A 260 -16.65 2.04 -0.35
C THR A 260 -17.50 0.80 -0.60
N LEU A 261 -17.81 0.09 0.49
CA LEU A 261 -18.62 -1.12 0.48
C LEU A 261 -20.11 -0.75 0.58
N LYS A 262 -20.99 -1.69 0.27
CA LYS A 262 -22.43 -1.51 0.39
C LYS A 262 -22.83 -1.06 1.80
N GLY A 263 -23.67 -0.04 1.88
CA GLY A 263 -24.12 0.53 3.13
C GLY A 263 -23.17 1.54 3.79
N GLU A 264 -21.96 1.70 3.26
CA GLU A 264 -21.04 2.75 3.72
C GLU A 264 -21.41 4.12 3.13
N GLU A 265 -21.12 5.18 3.88
CA GLU A 265 -21.43 6.54 3.46
C GLU A 265 -20.28 7.11 2.61
N THR A 266 -20.33 6.86 1.28
CA THR A 266 -19.35 7.35 0.31
C THR A 266 -19.13 8.85 0.40
N ASP A 267 -20.18 9.63 0.66
CA ASP A 267 -20.07 11.09 0.75
C ASP A 267 -19.35 11.55 2.02
N LYS A 268 -19.42 10.80 3.13
CA LYS A 268 -18.60 11.09 4.33
C LYS A 268 -17.12 10.90 4.04
N GLU A 269 -16.76 9.80 3.39
CA GLU A 269 -15.37 9.56 2.98
C GLU A 269 -14.89 10.66 2.03
N TYR A 270 -15.72 11.03 1.05
CA TYR A 270 -15.44 12.12 0.13
C TYR A 270 -15.16 13.46 0.83
N VAL A 271 -15.93 13.80 1.87
CA VAL A 271 -15.70 15.01 2.66
C VAL A 271 -14.42 14.89 3.48
N ALA A 272 -14.18 13.73 4.09
CA ALA A 272 -13.01 13.49 4.93
C ALA A 272 -11.70 13.64 4.15
N ILE A 273 -11.60 13.06 2.96
CA ILE A 273 -10.37 13.11 2.16
C ILE A 273 -10.04 14.52 1.65
N LYS A 274 -11.04 15.38 1.41
CA LYS A 274 -10.81 16.78 1.02
C LYS A 274 -10.04 17.57 2.07
N SER A 275 -10.10 17.18 3.33
CA SER A 275 -9.38 17.82 4.42
C SER A 275 -7.93 17.36 4.60
N ILE A 276 -7.52 16.31 3.87
CA ILE A 276 -6.17 15.74 3.96
C ILE A 276 -5.31 16.29 2.81
N PRO A 277 -4.32 17.16 3.09
CA PRO A 277 -3.39 17.60 2.07
C PRO A 277 -2.53 16.43 1.58
N PHE A 278 -2.28 16.35 0.28
CA PHE A 278 -1.45 15.28 -0.31
C PHE A 278 -0.05 15.22 0.31
N ASP A 279 0.63 16.37 0.44
CA ASP A 279 1.96 16.44 1.07
C ASP A 279 1.96 15.84 2.47
N GLN A 280 0.94 16.17 3.27
CA GLN A 280 0.83 15.66 4.63
C GLN A 280 0.59 14.16 4.63
N CYS A 281 -0.28 13.66 3.76
CA CYS A 281 -0.55 12.23 3.64
C CYS A 281 0.72 11.42 3.33
N PHE A 282 1.51 11.84 2.34
CA PHE A 282 2.75 11.17 1.98
C PHE A 282 3.80 11.27 3.09
N ALA A 283 3.90 12.41 3.78
CA ALA A 283 4.81 12.61 4.91
C ALA A 283 4.42 11.72 6.11
N ASP A 284 3.14 11.70 6.47
CA ASP A 284 2.62 10.89 7.57
C ASP A 284 2.79 9.39 7.29
N ASN A 285 2.56 8.97 6.04
CA ASN A 285 2.80 7.59 5.62
C ASN A 285 4.27 7.21 5.79
N ALA A 286 5.21 8.05 5.33
CA ALA A 286 6.64 7.82 5.48
C ALA A 286 7.04 7.78 6.97
N GLN A 287 6.54 8.71 7.77
CA GLN A 287 6.81 8.78 9.21
C GLN A 287 6.32 7.51 9.92
N ARG A 288 5.09 7.10 9.68
CA ARG A 288 4.48 5.90 10.29
C ARG A 288 5.28 4.64 9.97
N TRP A 289 5.62 4.44 8.70
CA TRP A 289 6.40 3.28 8.28
C TRP A 289 7.82 3.29 8.84
N ASN A 290 8.50 4.43 8.81
CA ASN A 290 9.85 4.55 9.37
C ASN A 290 9.85 4.28 10.89
N GLN A 291 8.82 4.74 11.63
CA GLN A 291 8.66 4.40 13.05
C GLN A 291 8.41 2.91 13.27
N GLY A 292 7.57 2.27 12.45
CA GLY A 292 7.34 0.82 12.49
C GLY A 292 8.63 0.02 12.23
N LEU A 293 9.37 0.42 11.20
CA LEU A 293 10.67 -0.16 10.87
C LEU A 293 11.67 -0.03 12.02
N GLN A 294 11.76 1.16 12.63
CA GLN A 294 12.66 1.36 13.80
C GLN A 294 12.30 0.44 14.96
N ARG A 295 11.00 0.26 15.28
CA ARG A 295 10.58 -0.65 16.36
C ARG A 295 11.02 -2.09 16.09
N VAL A 296 10.85 -2.57 14.85
CA VAL A 296 11.20 -3.94 14.47
C VAL A 296 12.71 -4.14 14.39
N LEU A 297 13.44 -3.18 13.79
CA LEU A 297 14.87 -3.31 13.53
C LEU A 297 15.74 -3.00 14.74
N SER A 298 15.21 -2.30 15.76
CA SER A 298 15.92 -2.02 17.03
C SER A 298 15.85 -3.17 18.02
N ALA A 299 15.24 -4.31 17.68
CA ALA A 299 15.23 -5.48 18.53
C ALA A 299 16.67 -5.90 18.87
N ASP A 300 16.94 -6.10 20.17
CA ASP A 300 18.25 -6.57 20.64
C ASP A 300 18.44 -8.06 20.31
N SER A 301 18.81 -8.30 19.06
CA SER A 301 19.03 -9.63 18.53
C SER A 301 20.24 -9.63 17.59
N PRO A 302 21.16 -10.60 17.73
CA PRO A 302 22.30 -10.71 16.82
C PRO A 302 21.87 -10.88 15.35
N TYR A 303 20.69 -11.44 15.11
CA TYR A 303 20.14 -11.61 13.77
C TYR A 303 19.84 -10.26 13.08
N MET A 304 19.45 -9.22 13.83
CA MET A 304 19.18 -7.90 13.25
C MET A 304 20.43 -7.20 12.70
N LYS A 305 21.62 -7.74 12.94
CA LYS A 305 22.87 -7.25 12.31
C LYS A 305 23.01 -7.71 10.87
N GLU A 306 22.29 -8.75 10.45
CA GLU A 306 22.35 -9.33 9.11
C GLU A 306 21.22 -8.83 8.23
N ASN A 307 21.55 -8.41 6.99
CA ASN A 307 20.56 -7.91 6.02
C ASN A 307 19.44 -8.92 5.71
N ALA A 308 19.78 -10.22 5.64
CA ALA A 308 18.81 -11.26 5.35
C ALA A 308 17.68 -11.30 6.39
N TYR A 309 18.03 -11.27 7.68
CA TYR A 309 17.02 -11.28 8.75
C TYR A 309 16.25 -9.97 8.85
N ARG A 310 16.91 -8.81 8.64
CA ARG A 310 16.19 -7.53 8.51
C ARG A 310 15.15 -7.56 7.41
N ASN A 311 15.52 -8.06 6.24
CA ASN A 311 14.59 -8.19 5.11
C ASN A 311 13.42 -9.12 5.42
N ILE A 312 13.64 -10.23 6.14
CA ILE A 312 12.58 -11.14 6.58
C ILE A 312 11.65 -10.42 7.56
N ALA A 313 12.18 -9.72 8.55
CA ALA A 313 11.39 -8.99 9.54
C ALA A 313 10.54 -7.88 8.89
N VAL A 314 11.12 -7.10 7.97
CA VAL A 314 10.39 -6.06 7.23
C VAL A 314 9.35 -6.67 6.30
N LYS A 315 9.68 -7.78 5.61
CA LYS A 315 8.71 -8.50 4.78
C LYS A 315 7.52 -8.99 5.60
N ALA A 316 7.76 -9.53 6.80
CA ALA A 316 6.70 -9.95 7.71
C ALA A 316 5.81 -8.76 8.12
N LEU A 317 6.41 -7.63 8.49
CA LEU A 317 5.70 -6.38 8.81
C LEU A 317 4.82 -5.92 7.63
N MET A 318 5.35 -5.91 6.40
CA MET A 318 4.60 -5.55 5.20
C MET A 318 3.41 -6.50 4.97
N THR A 319 3.62 -7.81 5.15
CA THR A 319 2.58 -8.83 4.99
C THR A 319 1.46 -8.66 6.01
N LEU A 320 1.79 -8.48 7.29
CA LEU A 320 0.82 -8.28 8.37
C LEU A 320 -0.02 -7.02 8.14
N ASN A 321 0.61 -5.89 7.77
CA ASN A 321 -0.13 -4.67 7.42
C ASN A 321 -1.03 -4.86 6.20
N SER A 322 -0.55 -5.56 5.18
CA SER A 322 -1.31 -5.78 3.95
C SER A 322 -2.51 -6.70 4.15
N ASN A 323 -2.49 -7.57 5.16
CA ASN A 323 -3.57 -8.50 5.48
C ASN A 323 -4.57 -7.97 6.51
N TRP A 324 -4.24 -6.91 7.25
CA TRP A 324 -5.14 -6.35 8.25
C TRP A 324 -6.26 -5.54 7.61
N ARG A 325 -7.50 -5.65 8.16
CA ARG A 325 -8.70 -4.96 7.68
C ARG A 325 -9.35 -4.17 8.81
N THR A 326 -9.80 -2.95 8.51
CA THR A 326 -10.62 -2.15 9.43
C THR A 326 -12.03 -2.74 9.54
N PRO A 327 -12.78 -2.41 10.60
CA PRO A 327 -14.19 -2.75 10.71
C PRO A 327 -14.99 -2.37 9.46
N ALA A 328 -15.86 -3.28 9.02
CA ALA A 328 -16.79 -3.06 7.92
C ALA A 328 -17.90 -4.13 7.94
N GLY A 329 -19.14 -3.74 7.63
CA GLY A 329 -20.29 -4.64 7.65
C GLY A 329 -20.42 -5.31 9.02
N ASP A 330 -20.42 -6.63 9.03
CA ASP A 330 -20.54 -7.44 10.25
C ASP A 330 -19.21 -7.62 11.00
N ILE A 331 -18.11 -7.06 10.54
CA ILE A 331 -16.83 -7.07 11.25
C ILE A 331 -16.75 -5.84 12.16
N PHE A 332 -16.96 -6.04 13.48
CA PHE A 332 -17.01 -4.97 14.47
C PHE A 332 -15.62 -4.55 14.96
N HIS A 333 -14.67 -5.47 15.04
CA HIS A 333 -13.27 -5.19 15.34
C HIS A 333 -12.39 -5.52 14.14
N GLY A 334 -11.39 -4.66 13.86
CA GLY A 334 -10.44 -4.91 12.79
C GLY A 334 -9.66 -6.20 13.04
N CYS A 335 -9.46 -6.96 11.98
CA CYS A 335 -8.79 -8.25 12.02
C CYS A 335 -8.02 -8.55 10.74
N SER A 336 -7.14 -9.54 10.81
CA SER A 336 -6.35 -9.96 9.67
C SER A 336 -7.04 -11.05 8.88
N PHE A 337 -7.02 -10.88 7.56
CA PHE A 337 -7.42 -11.92 6.62
C PHE A 337 -6.15 -12.62 6.15
N PRO A 338 -5.87 -13.85 6.59
CA PRO A 338 -4.60 -14.52 6.31
C PRO A 338 -4.40 -14.79 4.81
N SER A 339 -5.49 -14.86 4.05
CA SER A 339 -5.44 -14.96 2.60
C SER A 339 -6.67 -14.31 1.96
N TYR A 340 -6.45 -13.46 0.96
CA TYR A 340 -7.49 -12.97 0.06
C TYR A 340 -7.65 -13.84 -1.20
N ILE A 341 -6.86 -14.93 -1.29
CA ILE A 341 -6.91 -15.95 -2.33
C ILE A 341 -7.12 -17.30 -1.64
N GLY A 342 -7.95 -18.17 -2.16
CA GLY A 342 -8.12 -19.54 -1.66
C GLY A 342 -8.94 -19.65 -0.38
N PHE A 343 -8.36 -19.41 0.78
CA PHE A 343 -9.08 -19.37 2.08
C PHE A 343 -9.70 -18.00 2.26
N ILE A 344 -10.92 -17.90 1.84
CA ILE A 344 -11.58 -16.65 1.60
C ILE A 344 -11.94 -15.92 2.86
N GLY A 345 -11.59 -14.66 2.84
CA GLY A 345 -12.18 -13.55 3.53
C GLY A 345 -12.83 -13.83 4.88
N GLY A 346 -12.04 -13.95 5.95
CA GLY A 346 -12.56 -14.07 7.30
C GLY A 346 -11.43 -14.03 8.30
N CYS A 347 -11.78 -13.68 9.52
CA CYS A 347 -10.89 -13.81 10.66
C CYS A 347 -10.90 -15.27 11.12
N TRP A 348 -9.76 -15.91 11.02
CA TRP A 348 -9.62 -17.29 11.46
C TRP A 348 -9.12 -17.31 12.90
N SER A 349 -9.83 -17.97 13.79
CA SER A 349 -9.53 -17.91 15.22
C SER A 349 -8.12 -18.43 15.55
N TRP A 350 -7.65 -19.47 14.88
CA TRP A 350 -6.33 -20.01 15.17
C TRP A 350 -5.18 -19.21 14.54
N ASP A 351 -5.43 -18.44 13.47
CA ASP A 351 -4.47 -17.51 12.89
C ASP A 351 -4.41 -16.20 13.69
N ALA A 352 -5.55 -15.71 14.17
CA ALA A 352 -5.69 -14.41 14.79
C ALA A 352 -4.77 -14.21 16.00
N TRP A 353 -4.68 -15.20 16.92
CA TRP A 353 -3.81 -15.07 18.09
C TRP A 353 -2.31 -15.11 17.71
N GLN A 354 -1.93 -15.86 16.67
CA GLN A 354 -0.55 -15.88 16.16
C GLN A 354 -0.19 -14.55 15.51
N ILE A 355 -1.10 -14.02 14.69
CA ILE A 355 -0.96 -12.71 14.05
C ILE A 355 -0.89 -11.61 15.10
N ALA A 356 -1.78 -11.63 16.11
CA ALA A 356 -1.76 -10.68 17.22
C ALA A 356 -0.43 -10.72 17.99
N SER A 357 0.14 -11.92 18.20
CA SER A 357 1.45 -12.07 18.85
C SER A 357 2.59 -11.41 18.05
N GLY A 358 2.51 -11.44 16.72
CA GLY A 358 3.45 -10.71 15.86
C GLY A 358 3.20 -9.21 15.87
N ASN A 359 1.92 -8.80 15.81
CA ASN A 359 1.52 -7.41 15.72
C ASN A 359 1.78 -6.60 16.99
N VAL A 360 1.78 -7.22 18.18
CA VAL A 360 1.95 -6.53 19.48
C VAL A 360 3.24 -5.70 19.54
N TYR A 361 4.28 -6.10 18.84
CA TYR A 361 5.57 -5.43 18.86
C TYR A 361 5.59 -4.08 18.12
N TYR A 362 4.71 -3.89 17.14
CA TYR A 362 4.69 -2.65 16.35
C TYR A 362 3.32 -1.98 16.28
N ASN A 363 2.22 -2.73 16.44
CA ASN A 363 0.85 -2.25 16.43
C ASN A 363 0.02 -2.92 17.53
N PRO A 364 0.23 -2.56 18.82
CA PRO A 364 -0.47 -3.19 19.95
C PRO A 364 -1.99 -3.00 19.90
N GLU A 365 -2.48 -1.87 19.38
CA GLU A 365 -3.92 -1.63 19.23
C GLU A 365 -4.52 -2.53 18.14
N GLY A 366 -3.82 -2.74 17.03
CA GLY A 366 -4.21 -3.72 16.02
C GLY A 366 -4.22 -5.15 16.57
N ALA A 367 -3.22 -5.52 17.36
CA ALA A 367 -3.17 -6.83 18.03
C ALA A 367 -4.36 -7.03 19.00
N LYS A 368 -4.70 -5.99 19.76
CA LYS A 368 -5.89 -6.01 20.63
C LYS A 368 -7.18 -6.15 19.84
N SER A 369 -7.33 -5.39 18.76
CA SER A 369 -8.48 -5.47 17.87
C SER A 369 -8.64 -6.87 17.26
N GLU A 370 -7.52 -7.47 16.81
CA GLU A 370 -7.47 -8.85 16.30
C GLU A 370 -8.01 -9.86 17.31
N MET A 371 -7.62 -9.73 18.58
CA MET A 371 -8.12 -10.61 19.64
C MET A 371 -9.61 -10.36 19.96
N LEU A 372 -10.04 -9.09 19.96
CA LEU A 372 -11.43 -8.75 20.23
C LEU A 372 -12.37 -9.27 19.13
N SER A 373 -11.92 -9.31 17.88
CA SER A 373 -12.72 -9.83 16.76
C SER A 373 -13.15 -11.29 16.96
N LEU A 374 -12.37 -12.08 17.71
CA LEU A 374 -12.73 -13.47 18.03
C LEU A 374 -13.93 -13.58 18.97
N PHE A 375 -14.18 -12.56 19.78
CA PHE A 375 -15.26 -12.54 20.75
C PHE A 375 -16.54 -11.92 20.18
N ASP A 376 -16.48 -11.21 19.08
CA ASP A 376 -17.65 -10.58 18.44
C ASP A 376 -18.75 -11.61 18.09
N TYR A 377 -18.34 -12.83 17.77
CA TYR A 377 -19.24 -13.92 17.38
C TYR A 377 -19.06 -15.17 18.26
N GLN A 378 -18.63 -14.98 19.51
CA GLN A 378 -18.54 -16.08 20.45
C GLN A 378 -19.92 -16.68 20.74
N ALA A 379 -20.06 -17.98 20.57
CA ALA A 379 -21.29 -18.69 20.93
C ALA A 379 -21.52 -18.71 22.45
N GLU A 380 -22.75 -18.92 22.90
CA GLU A 380 -23.12 -18.97 24.32
C GLU A 380 -22.32 -20.00 25.14
N ASN A 381 -21.85 -21.08 24.50
CA ASN A 381 -21.02 -22.10 25.11
C ASN A 381 -19.52 -21.71 25.19
N GLY A 382 -19.17 -20.49 24.80
CA GLY A 382 -17.79 -19.96 24.83
C GLY A 382 -16.94 -20.32 23.62
N ILE A 383 -17.45 -21.04 22.63
CA ILE A 383 -16.72 -21.35 21.41
C ILE A 383 -16.68 -20.10 20.53
N CYS A 384 -15.49 -19.67 20.16
CA CYS A 384 -15.30 -18.65 19.11
C CYS A 384 -15.46 -19.32 17.75
N LEU A 385 -16.31 -18.75 16.90
CA LEU A 385 -16.56 -19.28 15.57
C LEU A 385 -15.27 -19.24 14.73
N LEU A 386 -15.01 -20.35 14.05
CA LEU A 386 -13.86 -20.49 13.15
C LEU A 386 -14.09 -19.81 11.79
N TYR A 387 -15.33 -19.44 11.51
CA TYR A 387 -15.78 -18.97 10.21
C TYR A 387 -16.73 -17.79 10.35
N THR A 388 -16.47 -16.76 9.57
CA THR A 388 -17.38 -15.63 9.39
C THR A 388 -17.83 -15.48 7.93
N SER A 389 -17.76 -16.53 7.13
CA SER A 389 -18.23 -16.48 5.75
C SER A 389 -19.06 -17.69 5.43
N ASP A 390 -20.34 -17.55 5.43
CA ASP A 390 -21.23 -18.21 4.49
C ASP A 390 -21.93 -17.14 3.66
#